data_ddf71e9f4ffa84be8ab527dfd7adeebd
#
_entry.id   ddf71e9f4ffa84be8ab527dfd7adeebd
#
_cell.length_a   1.000
_cell.length_b   1.000
_cell.length_c   1.000
_cell.angle_alpha   90.00
_cell.angle_beta   90.00
_cell.angle_gamma   90.00
#
_symmetry.space_group_name_H-M   'P 1'
#
loop_
_entity.id
_entity.type
_entity.pdbx_description
1 polymer ?
#
loop_
_entity_poly.entity_id
_entity_poly.type
_entity_poly.pdbx_seq_one_letter_code
_entity_poly.pdbx_strand_id
1 'polypeptide(L)'
;MNVSTFPRGVLAAARRAAQRGFTLIELMVVLVIIGVLAALIVPNVLDRADDARATAARTDVNNVMQALKLYRLDNQRYPGADQGLQALVARPTVGAIPPNWKPYLEKLPNDPWGRPYQYLNPGVRGEIDVMSFGADGQSGGEGKNADIGSWQ
;
A
#
# COMPACT_ATOMS: atom_id res chain seq x y z
N MET A 1 -39.41 -5.12 -83.81
CA MET A 1 -37.97 -5.54 -83.65
C MET A 1 -37.33 -4.61 -82.70
N ASN A 2 -37.23 -4.95 -81.41
CA ASN A 2 -36.63 -4.18 -80.40
C ASN A 2 -35.49 -4.95 -79.78
N VAL A 3 -34.27 -4.51 -80.03
CA VAL A 3 -33.03 -5.09 -79.49
C VAL A 3 -32.69 -4.42 -78.19
N SER A 4 -32.86 -5.13 -77.10
CA SER A 4 -32.52 -4.66 -75.77
C SER A 4 -31.00 -4.86 -75.54
N THR A 5 -30.34 -3.73 -75.32
CA THR A 5 -28.90 -3.65 -75.00
C THR A 5 -28.70 -3.84 -73.48
N PHE A 6 -28.02 -4.90 -73.03
CA PHE A 6 -27.63 -5.08 -71.64
C PHE A 6 -26.38 -4.25 -71.31
N PRO A 7 -26.36 -3.53 -70.16
CA PRO A 7 -25.16 -2.86 -69.75
C PRO A 7 -24.13 -3.85 -69.14
N ARG A 8 -22.89 -3.75 -69.60
CA ARG A 8 -21.74 -4.45 -69.07
C ARG A 8 -21.48 -3.99 -67.64
N GLY A 9 -21.59 -4.95 -66.71
CA GLY A 9 -21.21 -4.76 -65.34
C GLY A 9 -19.72 -4.45 -65.16
N VAL A 10 -19.42 -3.33 -64.56
CA VAL A 10 -18.06 -2.93 -64.15
C VAL A 10 -17.71 -3.75 -62.90
N LEU A 11 -16.84 -4.76 -63.07
CA LEU A 11 -16.23 -5.50 -61.96
C LEU A 11 -15.28 -4.56 -61.20
N ALA A 12 -15.73 -4.02 -60.08
CA ALA A 12 -14.88 -3.32 -59.13
C ALA A 12 -13.88 -4.29 -58.54
N ALA A 13 -12.62 -4.21 -58.97
CA ALA A 13 -11.52 -4.93 -58.40
C ALA A 13 -11.29 -4.45 -56.95
N ALA A 14 -11.74 -5.21 -55.95
CA ALA A 14 -11.43 -4.99 -54.55
C ALA A 14 -9.91 -5.12 -54.38
N ARG A 15 -9.22 -3.99 -54.22
CA ARG A 15 -7.81 -3.96 -53.79
C ARG A 15 -7.73 -4.60 -52.40
N ARG A 16 -7.28 -5.85 -52.35
CA ARG A 16 -6.84 -6.45 -51.08
C ARG A 16 -5.66 -5.66 -50.56
N ALA A 17 -5.88 -4.89 -49.55
CA ALA A 17 -4.80 -4.28 -48.78
C ALA A 17 -3.93 -5.43 -48.25
N ALA A 18 -2.68 -5.49 -48.70
CA ALA A 18 -1.71 -6.47 -48.23
C ALA A 18 -1.51 -6.24 -46.73
N GLN A 19 -2.03 -7.12 -45.88
CA GLN A 19 -1.71 -7.13 -44.45
C GLN A 19 -0.23 -7.44 -44.34
N ARG A 20 0.57 -6.44 -44.02
CA ARG A 20 1.98 -6.60 -43.70
C ARG A 20 2.04 -7.18 -42.25
N GLY A 21 2.40 -8.46 -42.19
CA GLY A 21 2.74 -9.07 -40.90
C GLY A 21 4.09 -8.51 -40.38
N PHE A 22 4.25 -8.49 -39.08
CA PHE A 22 5.53 -8.14 -38.47
C PHE A 22 6.60 -9.20 -38.80
N THR A 23 7.80 -8.75 -39.05
CA THR A 23 8.93 -9.65 -39.22
C THR A 23 9.43 -10.14 -37.85
N LEU A 24 10.05 -11.33 -37.83
CA LEU A 24 10.61 -11.88 -36.59
C LEU A 24 11.67 -10.95 -35.99
N ILE A 25 12.47 -10.29 -36.85
CA ILE A 25 13.49 -9.34 -36.40
C ILE A 25 12.89 -8.08 -35.76
N GLU A 26 11.76 -7.58 -36.28
CA GLU A 26 11.06 -6.42 -35.65
C GLU A 26 10.60 -6.75 -34.23
N LEU A 27 10.03 -7.97 -34.04
CA LEU A 27 9.64 -8.40 -32.69
C LEU A 27 10.85 -8.57 -31.76
N MET A 28 11.97 -9.10 -32.25
CA MET A 28 13.18 -9.26 -31.46
C MET A 28 13.74 -7.90 -31.04
N VAL A 29 13.78 -6.93 -31.95
CA VAL A 29 14.26 -5.57 -31.63
C VAL A 29 13.36 -4.90 -30.59
N VAL A 30 12.03 -5.01 -30.74
CA VAL A 30 11.08 -4.46 -29.76
C VAL A 30 11.28 -5.08 -28.37
N LEU A 31 11.44 -6.43 -28.30
CA LEU A 31 11.69 -7.10 -27.03
C LEU A 31 12.99 -6.64 -26.35
N VAL A 32 14.06 -6.44 -27.13
CA VAL A 32 15.33 -5.93 -26.60
C VAL A 32 15.15 -4.51 -26.06
N ILE A 33 14.49 -3.61 -26.79
CA ILE A 33 14.24 -2.23 -26.34
C ILE A 33 13.41 -2.23 -25.06
N ILE A 34 12.31 -2.99 -25.00
CA ILE A 34 11.46 -3.10 -23.80
C ILE A 34 12.27 -3.66 -22.62
N GLY A 35 13.11 -4.68 -22.86
CA GLY A 35 13.95 -5.27 -21.82
C GLY A 35 14.95 -4.26 -21.23
N VAL A 36 15.60 -3.45 -22.06
CA VAL A 36 16.52 -2.40 -21.61
C VAL A 36 15.77 -1.31 -20.82
N LEU A 37 14.62 -0.85 -21.32
CA LEU A 37 13.83 0.18 -20.64
C LEU A 37 13.29 -0.33 -19.30
N ALA A 38 12.82 -1.57 -19.25
CA ALA A 38 12.32 -2.20 -18.03
C ALA A 38 13.42 -2.29 -16.96
N ALA A 39 14.66 -2.66 -17.34
CA ALA A 39 15.78 -2.75 -16.41
C ALA A 39 16.14 -1.40 -15.75
N LEU A 40 15.88 -0.28 -16.42
CA LEU A 40 16.12 1.06 -15.87
C LEU A 40 14.97 1.59 -15.00
N ILE A 41 13.72 1.22 -15.32
CA ILE A 41 12.53 1.80 -14.69
C ILE A 41 12.12 1.01 -13.45
N VAL A 42 12.16 -0.32 -13.50
CA VAL A 42 11.63 -1.19 -12.44
C VAL A 42 12.23 -0.91 -11.06
N PRO A 43 13.55 -0.80 -10.85
CA PRO A 43 14.11 -0.56 -9.52
C PRO A 43 13.62 0.77 -8.92
N ASN A 44 13.56 1.84 -9.70
CA ASN A 44 13.09 3.14 -9.22
C ASN A 44 11.62 3.15 -8.77
N VAL A 45 10.77 2.34 -9.41
CA VAL A 45 9.35 2.25 -9.05
C VAL A 45 9.18 1.47 -7.74
N LEU A 46 9.97 0.41 -7.53
CA LEU A 46 9.93 -0.41 -6.31
C LEU A 46 10.40 0.41 -5.09
N ASP A 47 11.49 1.16 -5.21
CA ASP A 47 11.99 2.00 -4.12
C ASP A 47 10.96 3.07 -3.71
N ARG A 48 10.32 3.72 -4.68
CA ARG A 48 9.24 4.71 -4.39
C ARG A 48 8.03 4.08 -3.71
N ALA A 49 7.68 2.85 -4.05
CA ALA A 49 6.60 2.14 -3.39
C ALA A 49 6.93 1.82 -1.92
N ASP A 50 8.17 1.46 -1.61
CA ASP A 50 8.62 1.22 -0.25
C ASP A 50 8.67 2.52 0.58
N ASP A 51 9.12 3.63 0.01
CA ASP A 51 9.08 4.95 0.64
C ASP A 51 7.63 5.41 0.96
N ALA A 52 6.71 5.16 0.04
CA ALA A 52 5.30 5.47 0.24
C ALA A 52 4.70 4.65 1.39
N ARG A 53 5.03 3.35 1.50
CA ARG A 53 4.62 2.50 2.61
C ARG A 53 5.19 2.99 3.94
N ALA A 54 6.47 3.33 3.98
CA ALA A 54 7.10 3.87 5.19
C ALA A 54 6.43 5.18 5.64
N THR A 55 6.08 6.06 4.70
CA THR A 55 5.36 7.31 4.99
C THR A 55 3.95 7.05 5.51
N ALA A 56 3.22 6.11 4.93
CA ALA A 56 1.91 5.70 5.42
C ALA A 56 2.00 5.13 6.84
N ALA A 57 2.97 4.26 7.12
CA ALA A 57 3.18 3.70 8.46
C ALA A 57 3.46 4.80 9.51
N ARG A 58 4.29 5.81 9.18
CA ARG A 58 4.53 6.96 10.08
C ARG A 58 3.25 7.74 10.37
N THR A 59 2.42 7.95 9.34
CA THR A 59 1.14 8.63 9.50
C THR A 59 0.21 7.86 10.42
N ASP A 60 0.11 6.55 10.25
CA ASP A 60 -0.72 5.69 11.09
C ASP A 60 -0.23 5.66 12.54
N VAL A 61 1.08 5.51 12.76
CA VAL A 61 1.68 5.58 14.12
C VAL A 61 1.33 6.91 14.78
N ASN A 62 1.44 8.04 14.07
CA ASN A 62 1.08 9.34 14.62
C ASN A 62 -0.42 9.43 14.95
N ASN A 63 -1.31 8.90 14.12
CA ASN A 63 -2.75 8.88 14.39
C ASN A 63 -3.08 8.02 15.62
N VAL A 64 -2.47 6.85 15.75
CA VAL A 64 -2.62 5.98 16.92
C VAL A 64 -2.09 6.67 18.18
N MET A 65 -0.93 7.35 18.11
CA MET A 65 -0.37 8.10 19.22
C MET A 65 -1.28 9.26 19.66
N GLN A 66 -1.94 9.94 18.72
CA GLN A 66 -2.94 10.98 19.06
C GLN A 66 -4.14 10.37 19.80
N ALA A 67 -4.66 9.24 19.33
CA ALA A 67 -5.74 8.53 19.99
C ALA A 67 -5.35 8.07 21.41
N LEU A 68 -4.12 7.59 21.60
CA LEU A 68 -3.58 7.22 22.91
C LEU A 68 -3.47 8.43 23.86
N LYS A 69 -3.05 9.59 23.35
CA LYS A 69 -3.00 10.83 24.13
C LYS A 69 -4.40 11.27 24.55
N LEU A 70 -5.40 11.17 23.67
CA LEU A 70 -6.80 11.46 24.03
C LEU A 70 -7.33 10.46 25.07
N TYR A 71 -7.03 9.18 24.91
CA TYR A 71 -7.36 8.16 25.91
C TYR A 71 -6.79 8.51 27.28
N ARG A 72 -5.50 8.93 27.34
CA ARG A 72 -4.84 9.34 28.58
C ARG A 72 -5.48 10.58 29.19
N LEU A 73 -5.88 11.56 28.38
CA LEU A 73 -6.57 12.77 28.88
C LEU A 73 -7.88 12.41 29.60
N ASP A 74 -8.68 11.51 29.03
CA ASP A 74 -9.96 11.13 29.60
C ASP A 74 -9.82 10.19 30.81
N ASN A 75 -8.82 9.31 30.79
CA ASN A 75 -8.69 8.20 31.74
C ASN A 75 -7.48 8.32 32.69
N GLN A 76 -6.70 9.41 32.59
CA GLN A 76 -5.52 9.75 33.40
C GLN A 76 -4.35 8.74 33.28
N ARG A 77 -4.40 7.85 32.31
CA ARG A 77 -3.38 6.82 32.04
C ARG A 77 -3.49 6.32 30.60
N TYR A 78 -2.43 5.71 30.10
CA TYR A 78 -2.47 4.93 28.87
C TYR A 78 -3.09 3.55 29.10
N PRO A 79 -3.58 2.87 28.06
CA PRO A 79 -3.97 1.46 28.15
C PRO A 79 -2.82 0.61 28.69
N GLY A 80 -3.12 -0.38 29.54
CA GLY A 80 -2.11 -1.35 29.97
C GLY A 80 -1.62 -2.23 28.81
N ALA A 81 -0.47 -2.87 28.99
CA ALA A 81 0.07 -3.81 27.99
C ALA A 81 -0.91 -4.97 27.70
N ASP A 82 -1.67 -5.40 28.73
CA ASP A 82 -2.71 -6.42 28.64
C ASP A 82 -3.95 -5.96 27.86
N GLN A 83 -4.20 -4.66 27.82
CA GLN A 83 -5.31 -4.05 27.08
C GLN A 83 -4.93 -3.74 25.63
N GLY A 84 -3.67 -3.37 25.40
CA GLY A 84 -3.12 -3.09 24.09
C GLY A 84 -3.84 -1.96 23.35
N LEU A 85 -3.60 -1.85 22.05
CA LEU A 85 -4.26 -0.87 21.18
C LEU A 85 -5.76 -1.13 21.02
N GLN A 86 -6.25 -2.35 21.31
CA GLN A 86 -7.67 -2.66 21.26
C GLN A 86 -8.50 -1.77 22.19
N ALA A 87 -7.91 -1.27 23.28
CA ALA A 87 -8.54 -0.31 24.18
C ALA A 87 -8.97 1.01 23.51
N LEU A 88 -8.44 1.33 22.31
CA LEU A 88 -8.84 2.51 21.55
C LEU A 88 -10.14 2.30 20.75
N VAL A 89 -10.49 1.06 20.44
CA VAL A 89 -11.66 0.70 19.62
C VAL A 89 -12.79 0.10 20.46
N ALA A 90 -12.43 -0.73 21.43
CA ALA A 90 -13.39 -1.41 22.29
C ALA A 90 -13.08 -1.18 23.77
N ARG A 91 -14.11 -1.07 24.59
CA ARG A 91 -13.92 -0.91 26.04
C ARG A 91 -13.19 -2.11 26.62
N PRO A 92 -12.05 -1.91 27.29
CA PRO A 92 -11.32 -3.00 27.91
C PRO A 92 -12.16 -3.78 28.92
N THR A 93 -11.97 -5.09 28.95
CA THR A 93 -12.60 -6.01 29.92
C THR A 93 -11.57 -6.60 30.87
N VAL A 94 -10.28 -6.33 30.65
CA VAL A 94 -9.15 -6.81 31.45
C VAL A 94 -8.36 -5.63 32.02
N GLY A 95 -7.60 -5.88 33.07
CA GLY A 95 -6.80 -4.87 33.74
C GLY A 95 -7.65 -3.82 34.42
N ALA A 96 -7.11 -2.60 34.53
CA ALA A 96 -7.80 -1.49 35.13
C ALA A 96 -8.79 -0.85 34.15
N ILE A 97 -10.08 -1.13 34.30
CA ILE A 97 -11.14 -0.68 33.39
C ILE A 97 -11.33 0.84 33.55
N PRO A 98 -11.22 1.63 32.45
CA PRO A 98 -11.39 3.07 32.51
C PRO A 98 -12.87 3.45 32.72
N PRO A 99 -13.17 4.35 33.69
CA PRO A 99 -14.55 4.76 33.96
C PRO A 99 -15.12 5.65 32.84
N ASN A 100 -14.29 6.49 32.23
CA ASN A 100 -14.70 7.48 31.22
C ASN A 100 -14.37 7.01 29.78
N TRP A 101 -14.34 5.70 29.54
CA TRP A 101 -13.99 5.18 28.24
C TRP A 101 -15.03 5.57 27.17
N LYS A 102 -14.51 5.94 26.03
CA LYS A 102 -15.25 6.11 24.76
C LYS A 102 -14.39 5.56 23.59
N PRO A 103 -14.96 5.27 22.43
CA PRO A 103 -14.14 4.87 21.28
C PRO A 103 -13.29 6.07 20.81
N TYR A 104 -11.99 5.83 20.64
CA TYR A 104 -11.00 6.83 20.18
C TYR A 104 -10.64 6.62 18.72
N LEU A 105 -10.83 5.42 18.21
CA LEU A 105 -10.70 5.03 16.80
C LEU A 105 -11.90 4.17 16.41
N GLU A 106 -12.33 4.27 15.15
CA GLU A 106 -13.37 3.38 14.60
C GLU A 106 -12.83 1.96 14.42
N LYS A 107 -11.57 1.85 13.98
CA LYS A 107 -10.85 0.58 13.82
C LYS A 107 -9.36 0.79 13.98
N LEU A 108 -8.65 -0.26 14.37
CA LEU A 108 -7.19 -0.26 14.33
C LEU A 108 -6.71 -0.48 12.90
N PRO A 109 -5.80 0.36 12.39
CA PRO A 109 -5.16 0.11 11.12
C PRO A 109 -4.18 -1.07 11.25
N ASN A 110 -3.97 -1.78 10.16
CA ASN A 110 -2.78 -2.58 9.96
C ASN A 110 -1.71 -1.72 9.29
N ASP A 111 -0.46 -2.10 9.48
CA ASP A 111 0.64 -1.46 8.77
C ASP A 111 0.53 -1.71 7.25
N PRO A 112 1.25 -0.96 6.40
CA PRO A 112 1.20 -1.11 4.95
C PRO A 112 1.69 -2.46 4.41
N TRP A 113 2.23 -3.32 5.26
CA TRP A 113 2.61 -4.71 4.97
C TRP A 113 1.58 -5.73 5.49
N GLY A 114 0.43 -5.25 6.05
CA GLY A 114 -0.71 -6.07 6.48
C GLY A 114 -0.62 -6.61 7.90
N ARG A 115 0.33 -6.14 8.73
CA ARG A 115 0.54 -6.60 10.11
C ARG A 115 -0.01 -5.60 11.12
N PRO A 116 -0.43 -6.04 12.33
CA PRO A 116 -0.85 -5.15 13.40
C PRO A 116 0.35 -4.35 13.93
N TYR A 117 0.11 -3.08 14.28
CA TYR A 117 1.09 -2.27 15.01
C TYR A 117 1.37 -2.84 16.38
N GLN A 118 2.62 -2.77 16.80
CA GLN A 118 3.06 -3.18 18.14
C GLN A 118 2.87 -2.02 19.13
N TYR A 119 2.55 -2.37 20.35
CA TYR A 119 2.36 -1.43 21.46
C TYR A 119 3.14 -1.89 22.69
N LEU A 120 3.89 -1.00 23.27
CA LEU A 120 4.62 -1.23 24.52
C LEU A 120 4.20 -0.19 25.57
N ASN A 121 3.81 -0.67 26.73
CA ASN A 121 3.60 0.13 27.93
C ASN A 121 4.08 -0.66 29.15
N PRO A 122 5.18 -0.25 29.81
CA PRO A 122 6.01 0.91 29.51
C PRO A 122 6.75 0.78 28.16
N GLY A 123 7.00 1.92 27.52
CA GLY A 123 7.80 1.99 26.29
C GLY A 123 9.30 1.82 26.60
N VAL A 124 10.08 1.50 25.56
CA VAL A 124 11.54 1.41 25.61
C VAL A 124 12.19 2.74 25.24
N ARG A 125 11.57 3.47 24.32
CA ARG A 125 12.08 4.75 23.81
C ARG A 125 11.31 5.96 24.31
N GLY A 126 10.10 5.76 24.79
CA GLY A 126 9.24 6.79 25.38
C GLY A 126 8.44 6.24 26.55
N GLU A 127 7.47 7.01 27.03
CA GLU A 127 6.52 6.55 28.05
C GLU A 127 5.71 5.35 27.58
N ILE A 128 5.36 5.38 26.29
CA ILE A 128 4.75 4.30 25.54
C ILE A 128 5.38 4.29 24.15
N ASP A 129 5.44 3.12 23.51
CA ASP A 129 5.89 3.00 22.13
C ASP A 129 4.82 2.34 21.27
N VAL A 130 4.63 2.88 20.05
CA VAL A 130 3.84 2.28 18.98
C VAL A 130 4.75 2.14 17.77
N MET A 131 4.78 0.96 17.14
CA MET A 131 5.71 0.73 16.02
C MET A 131 5.20 -0.32 15.03
N SER A 132 5.70 -0.24 13.81
CA SER A 132 5.72 -1.30 12.81
C SER A 132 7.13 -1.83 12.64
N PHE A 133 7.28 -3.12 12.42
CA PHE A 133 8.57 -3.77 12.14
C PHE A 133 8.99 -3.66 10.66
N GLY A 134 8.56 -2.62 9.95
CA GLY A 134 8.99 -2.37 8.58
C GLY A 134 8.64 -3.47 7.58
N ALA A 135 9.39 -3.57 6.49
CA ALA A 135 9.06 -4.47 5.40
C ALA A 135 9.29 -5.95 5.75
N ASP A 136 10.30 -6.28 6.54
CA ASP A 136 10.64 -7.67 6.88
C ASP A 136 9.87 -8.24 8.08
N GLY A 137 9.22 -7.37 8.88
CA GLY A 137 8.45 -7.79 10.06
C GLY A 137 9.31 -8.26 11.23
N GLN A 138 10.58 -7.86 11.27
CA GLN A 138 11.52 -8.18 12.33
C GLN A 138 11.95 -6.91 13.05
N SER A 139 12.19 -6.99 14.36
CA SER A 139 12.67 -5.86 15.14
C SER A 139 14.08 -5.45 14.70
N GLY A 140 14.28 -4.13 14.47
CA GLY A 140 15.55 -3.56 14.04
C GLY A 140 15.58 -3.27 12.53
N GLY A 141 16.68 -3.64 11.86
CA GLY A 141 16.86 -3.44 10.42
C GLY A 141 17.31 -2.02 10.03
N GLU A 142 17.61 -1.87 8.74
CA GLU A 142 18.03 -0.60 8.12
C GLU A 142 17.30 -0.35 6.80
N GLY A 143 17.23 0.91 6.39
CA GLY A 143 16.56 1.32 5.16
C GLY A 143 15.08 0.95 5.14
N LYS A 144 14.63 0.19 4.16
CA LYS A 144 13.22 -0.26 4.02
C LYS A 144 12.79 -1.29 5.07
N ASN A 145 13.75 -1.94 5.73
CA ASN A 145 13.50 -2.91 6.79
C ASN A 145 13.57 -2.27 8.19
N ALA A 146 13.87 -0.97 8.29
CA ALA A 146 13.94 -0.30 9.57
C ALA A 146 12.58 -0.24 10.25
N ASP A 147 12.57 -0.40 11.58
CA ASP A 147 11.39 -0.17 12.41
C ASP A 147 10.90 1.27 12.24
N ILE A 148 9.59 1.44 12.18
CA ILE A 148 8.93 2.73 12.11
C ILE A 148 8.13 2.92 13.40
N GLY A 149 8.57 3.86 14.23
CA GLY A 149 8.03 4.01 15.58
C GLY A 149 7.69 5.43 15.99
N SER A 150 7.02 5.55 17.14
CA SER A 150 6.55 6.82 17.72
C SER A 150 7.66 7.77 18.19
N TRP A 151 8.91 7.37 18.10
CA TRP A 151 10.10 8.15 18.47
C TRP A 151 10.78 8.85 17.29
N GLN A 152 10.22 8.76 16.08
CA GLN A 152 10.78 9.37 14.86
C GLN A 152 10.14 10.72 14.54
#